data_e8acbcc3421d3b6a6cb9511f24897abf
#
_entry.id   e8acbcc3421d3b6a6cb9511f24897abf
#
_cell.length_a   1.000
_cell.length_b   1.000
_cell.length_c   1.000
_cell.angle_alpha   90.00
_cell.angle_beta   90.00
_cell.angle_gamma   90.00
#
_symmetry.space_group_name_H-M   'P 1'
#
loop_
_entity.id
_entity.type
_entity.pdbx_description
1 polymer ?
#
loop_
_entity_poly.entity_id
_entity_poly.type
_entity_poly.pdbx_seq_one_letter_code
_entity_poly.pdbx_strand_id
1 'polypeptide(L)'
;MLENGVDKDHIIEIALDGIEYEELRDPKKCFQYIKNEIKDEQMYYLLLDEVQFMPRFEEVLNSLLRIHNIDMYVREVIQNFYQVIL
;
A
#
# COMPACT_ATOMS: atom_id res chain seq x y z
N MET A 1 -11.86 -12.27 1.23
CA MET A 1 -11.18 -11.66 2.38
C MET A 1 -12.15 -11.22 3.46
N LEU A 2 -13.15 -10.48 3.10
CA LEU A 2 -14.18 -10.08 4.08
C LEU A 2 -14.88 -11.27 4.69
N GLU A 3 -15.05 -12.31 3.91
CA GLU A 3 -15.71 -13.52 4.37
C GLU A 3 -14.93 -14.24 5.45
N ASN A 4 -13.66 -13.92 5.59
CA ASN A 4 -12.81 -14.56 6.59
C ASN A 4 -12.68 -13.72 7.85
N GLY A 5 -13.59 -12.76 8.03
CA GLY A 5 -13.60 -11.96 9.23
C GLY A 5 -12.72 -10.72 9.19
N VAL A 6 -12.18 -10.39 8.03
CA VAL A 6 -11.38 -9.18 7.89
C VAL A 6 -12.31 -8.01 7.62
N ASP A 7 -12.27 -7.01 8.49
CA ASP A 7 -13.08 -5.82 8.32
C ASP A 7 -12.59 -4.98 7.15
N LYS A 8 -13.54 -4.32 6.49
CA LYS A 8 -13.23 -3.41 5.43
C LYS A 8 -12.27 -2.32 5.88
N ASP A 9 -12.38 -1.91 7.14
CA ASP A 9 -11.54 -0.86 7.70
C ASP A 9 -10.09 -1.30 7.86
N HIS A 10 -9.82 -2.59 7.73
CA HIS A 10 -8.47 -3.13 7.84
C HIS A 10 -7.87 -3.45 6.49
N ILE A 11 -8.51 -2.98 5.41
CA ILE A 11 -7.97 -3.13 4.06
C ILE A 11 -7.69 -1.75 3.51
N ILE A 12 -6.41 -1.51 3.21
CA ILE A 12 -5.97 -0.23 2.67
C ILE A 12 -5.58 -0.45 1.21
N GLU A 13 -6.31 0.17 0.31
CA GLU A 13 -6.09 -0.03 -1.12
C GLU A 13 -5.75 1.30 -1.77
N ILE A 14 -4.61 1.36 -2.45
CA ILE A 14 -4.14 2.58 -3.09
C ILE A 14 -3.72 2.25 -4.52
N ALA A 15 -4.39 2.85 -5.48
CA ALA A 15 -4.06 2.71 -6.90
C ALA A 15 -3.35 3.98 -7.35
N LEU A 16 -2.04 3.93 -7.43
CA LEU A 16 -1.23 5.14 -7.65
C LEU A 16 -1.37 5.73 -9.05
N ASP A 17 -1.99 5.02 -9.98
CA ASP A 17 -2.28 5.57 -11.29
C ASP A 17 -3.59 6.37 -11.31
N GLY A 18 -4.38 6.29 -10.25
CA GLY A 18 -5.63 7.01 -10.15
C GLY A 18 -5.41 8.47 -9.76
N ILE A 19 -6.19 9.36 -10.37
CA ILE A 19 -6.04 10.78 -10.08
C ILE A 19 -6.43 11.11 -8.64
N GLU A 20 -7.32 10.31 -8.07
CA GLU A 20 -7.75 10.50 -6.68
C GLU A 20 -6.63 10.19 -5.68
N TYR A 21 -5.58 9.50 -6.13
CA TYR A 21 -4.43 9.18 -5.29
C TYR A 21 -3.18 9.95 -5.69
N GLU A 22 -3.35 10.99 -6.48
CA GLU A 22 -2.20 11.74 -7.02
C GLU A 22 -1.29 12.26 -5.92
N GLU A 23 -1.85 12.75 -4.83
CA GLU A 23 -1.05 13.26 -3.73
C GLU A 23 -0.21 12.16 -3.07
N LEU A 24 -0.69 10.92 -3.11
CA LEU A 24 0.01 9.82 -2.49
C LEU A 24 1.17 9.30 -3.32
N ARG A 25 1.41 9.89 -4.50
CA ARG A 25 2.62 9.62 -5.27
C ARG A 25 3.84 10.25 -4.60
N ASP A 26 3.62 11.14 -3.63
CA ASP A 26 4.69 11.64 -2.78
C ASP A 26 4.98 10.58 -1.71
N PRO A 27 6.22 10.07 -1.63
CA PRO A 27 6.55 9.01 -0.69
C PRO A 27 6.18 9.32 0.76
N LYS A 28 6.46 10.54 1.20
CA LYS A 28 6.17 10.90 2.59
C LYS A 28 4.69 10.96 2.86
N LYS A 29 3.93 11.51 1.93
CA LYS A 29 2.48 11.59 2.08
C LYS A 29 1.85 10.21 2.07
N CYS A 30 2.35 9.34 1.21
CA CYS A 30 1.85 7.98 1.14
C CYS A 30 2.10 7.24 2.44
N PHE A 31 3.31 7.32 2.96
CA PHE A 31 3.68 6.67 4.21
C PHE A 31 2.81 7.18 5.36
N GLN A 32 2.65 8.49 5.44
CA GLN A 32 1.85 9.08 6.51
C GLN A 32 0.38 8.68 6.42
N TYR A 33 -0.14 8.64 5.20
CA TYR A 33 -1.53 8.23 4.99
C TYR A 33 -1.73 6.80 5.50
N ILE A 34 -0.82 5.91 5.15
CA ILE A 34 -0.94 4.51 5.57
C ILE A 34 -0.85 4.39 7.08
N LYS A 35 0.10 5.10 7.68
CA LYS A 35 0.22 5.06 9.14
C LYS A 35 -1.03 5.58 9.83
N ASN A 36 -1.65 6.59 9.25
CA ASN A 36 -2.88 7.14 9.84
C ASN A 36 -4.05 6.18 9.75
N GLU A 37 -4.02 5.27 8.77
CA GLU A 37 -5.09 4.30 8.60
C GLU A 37 -4.95 3.11 9.55
N ILE A 38 -3.77 2.90 10.10
CA ILE A 38 -3.54 1.83 11.06
C ILE A 38 -3.83 2.37 12.45
N LYS A 39 -4.97 1.97 13.00
CA LYS A 39 -5.49 2.57 14.23
C LYS A 39 -5.43 1.67 15.45
N ASP A 40 -5.10 0.38 15.25
CA ASP A 40 -5.05 -0.57 16.34
C ASP A 40 -4.00 -1.63 16.04
N GLU A 41 -3.93 -2.66 16.88
CA GLU A 41 -2.92 -3.71 16.75
C GLU A 41 -3.36 -4.88 15.88
N GLN A 42 -4.53 -4.78 15.27
CA GLN A 42 -5.01 -5.86 14.42
C GLN A 42 -4.28 -5.83 13.08
N MET A 43 -4.37 -6.95 12.36
CA MET A 43 -3.68 -7.08 11.08
C MET A 43 -4.37 -6.22 10.01
N TYR A 44 -3.58 -5.44 9.32
CA TYR A 44 -4.05 -4.65 8.19
C TYR A 44 -3.49 -5.21 6.90
N TYR A 45 -4.27 -5.12 5.83
CA TYR A 45 -3.87 -5.59 4.51
C TYR A 45 -3.72 -4.38 3.60
N LEU A 46 -2.53 -4.21 3.07
CA LEU A 46 -2.21 -3.06 2.23
C LEU A 46 -1.99 -3.51 0.79
N LEU A 47 -2.76 -2.94 -0.13
CA LEU A 47 -2.55 -3.16 -1.55
C LEU A 47 -2.08 -1.86 -2.19
N LEU A 48 -0.87 -1.89 -2.72
CA LEU A 48 -0.31 -0.76 -3.47
C LEU A 48 -0.21 -1.17 -4.93
N ASP A 49 -1.03 -0.53 -5.77
CA ASP A 49 -1.08 -0.84 -7.19
C ASP A 49 -0.37 0.24 -7.98
N GLU A 50 0.33 -0.16 -9.04
CA GLU A 50 1.01 0.75 -9.94
C GLU A 50 2.05 1.61 -9.22
N VAL A 51 2.90 0.97 -8.43
CA VAL A 51 3.86 1.69 -7.58
C VAL A 51 4.91 2.46 -8.37
N GLN A 52 5.09 2.12 -9.65
CA GLN A 52 6.06 2.86 -10.47
C GLN A 52 5.72 4.33 -10.63
N PHE A 53 4.49 4.71 -10.30
CA PHE A 53 4.08 6.11 -10.33
C PHE A 53 4.62 6.91 -9.15
N MET A 54 5.17 6.23 -8.14
CA MET A 54 5.71 6.90 -6.97
C MET A 54 7.23 6.85 -7.00
N PRO A 55 7.91 8.00 -7.05
CA PRO A 55 9.37 7.99 -7.00
C PRO A 55 9.84 7.45 -5.65
N ARG A 56 10.93 6.73 -5.67
CA ARG A 56 11.52 6.15 -4.47
C ARG A 56 10.55 5.26 -3.68
N PHE A 57 9.70 4.54 -4.40
CA PHE A 57 8.73 3.69 -3.72
C PHE A 57 9.41 2.62 -2.86
N GLU A 58 10.64 2.22 -3.23
CA GLU A 58 11.37 1.22 -2.45
C GLU A 58 11.62 1.71 -1.03
N GLU A 59 11.86 2.99 -0.85
CA GLU A 59 12.10 3.54 0.48
C GLU A 59 10.84 3.46 1.33
N VAL A 60 9.70 3.71 0.70
CA VAL A 60 8.42 3.60 1.39
C VAL A 60 8.15 2.16 1.79
N LEU A 61 8.38 1.22 0.86
CA LEU A 61 8.17 -0.19 1.14
C LEU A 61 9.06 -0.66 2.29
N ASN A 62 10.31 -0.25 2.29
CA ASN A 62 11.22 -0.63 3.37
C ASN A 62 10.76 -0.09 4.71
N SER A 63 10.24 1.13 4.72
CA SER A 63 9.74 1.71 5.96
C SER A 63 8.48 1.00 6.44
N LEU A 64 7.61 0.62 5.50
CA LEU A 64 6.37 -0.08 5.85
C LEU A 64 6.64 -1.49 6.38
N LEU A 65 7.72 -2.13 5.92
CA LEU A 65 8.08 -3.45 6.40
C LEU A 65 8.42 -3.47 7.89
N ARG A 66 8.68 -2.30 8.47
CA ARG A 66 8.96 -2.21 9.90
C ARG A 66 7.69 -2.21 10.75
N ILE A 67 6.54 -2.09 10.10
CA ILE A 67 5.27 -2.12 10.81
C ILE A 67 4.85 -3.57 10.94
N HIS A 68 4.72 -4.05 12.18
CA HIS A 68 4.54 -5.48 12.43
C HIS A 68 3.15 -6.02 12.11
N ASN A 69 2.15 -5.15 12.08
CA ASN A 69 0.78 -5.60 11.85
C ASN A 69 0.24 -5.22 10.48
N ILE A 70 1.11 -5.30 9.48
CA ILE A 70 0.72 -5.00 8.11
C ILE A 70 1.13 -6.16 7.20
N ASP A 71 0.24 -6.54 6.30
CA ASP A 71 0.53 -7.53 5.26
C ASP A 71 0.44 -6.79 3.93
N MET A 72 1.54 -6.71 3.22
CA MET A 72 1.67 -5.80 2.10
C MET A 72 1.72 -6.54 0.77
N TYR A 73 0.89 -6.09 -0.17
CA TYR A 73 0.84 -6.62 -1.53
C TYR A 73 1.08 -5.45 -2.48
N VAL A 74 2.11 -5.57 -3.29
CA VAL A 74 2.56 -4.48 -4.14
C VAL A 74 2.63 -4.97 -5.59
N ARG A 75 2.08 -4.18 -6.50
CA ARG A 75 2.11 -4.49 -7.92
C ARG A 75 2.66 -3.33 -8.73
N GLU A 76 3.40 -3.67 -9.78
CA GLU A 76 3.80 -2.68 -10.76
C GLU A 76 3.74 -3.31 -12.15
N VAL A 77 3.51 -2.48 -13.15
CA VAL A 77 3.46 -2.93 -14.54
C VAL A 77 4.84 -2.71 -15.17
N ILE A 78 5.40 -3.79 -15.71
CA ILE A 78 6.66 -3.73 -16.41
C ILE A 78 6.47 -4.38 -17.76
N GLN A 79 6.51 -3.59 -18.84
CA GLN A 79 6.37 -4.11 -20.19
C GLN A 79 5.18 -5.05 -20.37
N ASN A 80 4.02 -4.62 -19.88
CA ASN A 80 2.76 -5.38 -19.97
C ASN A 80 2.69 -6.59 -19.05
N PHE A 81 3.61 -6.73 -18.15
CA PHE A 81 3.56 -7.78 -17.12
C PHE A 81 3.34 -7.17 -15.76
N TYR A 82 2.69 -7.94 -14.92
CA TYR A 82 2.53 -7.56 -13.52
C TYR A 82 3.50 -8.37 -12.69
N GLN A 83 4.16 -7.67 -11.78
CA GLN A 83 5.08 -8.30 -10.86
C GLN A 83 4.59 -8.01 -9.45
N VAL A 84 4.45 -9.05 -8.63
CA VAL A 84 4.00 -8.89 -7.26
C VAL A 84 5.22 -8.94 -6.35
N ILE A 85 5.31 -7.94 -5.48
CA ILE A 85 6.40 -7.82 -4.51
C ILE A 85 5.78 -7.86 -3.12
N LEU A 86 6.22 -8.78 -2.30
CA LEU A 86 5.69 -8.92 -0.95
C LEU A 86 6.67 -8.42 0.09
#